data_198f2b0a9fc13b513a1c178813063efd
#
_entry.id   198f2b0a9fc13b513a1c178813063efd
#
_cell.length_a   1.000
_cell.length_b   1.000
_cell.length_c   1.000
_cell.angle_alpha   90.00
_cell.angle_beta   90.00
_cell.angle_gamma   90.00
#
_symmetry.space_group_name_H-M   'P 1'
#
loop_
_entity.id
_entity.type
_entity.pdbx_description
1 polymer ?
#
loop_
_entity_poly.entity_id
_entity_poly.type
_entity_poly.pdbx_seq_one_letter_code
_entity_poly.pdbx_strand_id
1 'polypeptide(L)'
;MGHLKTYKLFNLLYISEIPVNLKEDLIRCNMNNKISNILCLGLGKVGTLVGTLLSEQFEVTGMDQQAPHYRHKLPFRVLTGDVGDLTLMDETIRKYDAIVSALPYYLNNSIAKLAHKYGKHYFDLTEDVNATNQIKELSETATAVMAPQCGLAPGFIGIIAADLANGFDRLRSMEMRVGALPKYPNGALGYSLTWSANGLVNEYINDAEVIHHGKRKTVTSLQGKELINLEGAPYEAFYTSGGLGTMCETYEGKVDKLDYKTIRYPGHCDLMNFLIYELHLNENRKQLEDILQNAKPIVPEDVVITYVAVEGWNNGELHRKEFSQSYSPIVINGMTWRAISWTTAASTVAVIEMVSYGWLPSKGFIKQEEIPLLDFLKTRCGSFFK
;
A
#
# COMPACT_ATOMS: atom_id res chain seq x y z
N MET A 1 36.70 11.83 -9.42
CA MET A 1 36.00 10.69 -8.80
C MET A 1 35.61 11.13 -7.38
N GLY A 2 34.38 11.63 -7.23
CA GLY A 2 33.89 12.05 -5.92
C GLY A 2 33.42 10.82 -5.13
N HIS A 3 33.90 10.71 -3.90
CA HIS A 3 33.46 9.65 -2.99
C HIS A 3 32.00 9.82 -2.66
N LEU A 4 31.17 8.84 -3.01
CA LEU A 4 29.78 8.74 -2.59
C LEU A 4 29.74 8.51 -1.07
N LYS A 5 29.23 9.48 -0.31
CA LYS A 5 28.98 9.26 1.12
C LYS A 5 27.63 8.56 1.28
N THR A 6 27.66 7.30 1.71
CA THR A 6 26.47 6.50 2.00
C THR A 6 26.14 6.64 3.48
N TYR A 7 24.96 7.19 3.77
CA TYR A 7 24.41 7.22 5.12
C TYR A 7 23.33 6.14 5.22
N LYS A 8 23.62 5.09 6.00
CA LYS A 8 22.56 4.15 6.43
C LYS A 8 21.80 4.83 7.56
N LEU A 9 20.51 5.02 7.40
CA LEU A 9 19.63 5.35 8.53
C LEU A 9 19.50 4.10 9.42
N PHE A 10 20.59 3.80 10.16
CA PHE A 10 20.53 2.92 11.33
C PHE A 10 20.10 3.77 12.51
N ASN A 11 19.01 3.37 13.12
CA ASN A 11 18.40 3.92 14.34
C ASN A 11 17.49 5.14 14.16
N LEU A 12 16.21 4.86 13.91
CA LEU A 12 15.09 5.68 14.42
C LEU A 12 15.05 5.70 15.99
N LEU A 13 16.16 5.41 16.66
CA LEU A 13 16.31 5.35 18.12
C LEU A 13 16.71 6.71 18.72
N TYR A 14 16.12 7.83 18.24
CA TYR A 14 16.18 9.09 18.97
C TYR A 14 14.77 9.70 19.07
N ILE A 15 13.85 8.96 19.68
CA ILE A 15 12.62 9.54 20.23
C ILE A 15 12.48 8.98 21.66
N SER A 16 13.37 9.42 22.55
CA SER A 16 13.10 9.42 23.98
C SER A 16 12.23 10.65 24.25
N GLU A 17 11.07 10.38 24.87
CA GLU A 17 10.13 11.37 25.45
C GLU A 17 9.14 12.01 24.47
N ILE A 18 8.05 11.30 24.23
CA ILE A 18 6.80 11.93 23.78
C ILE A 18 6.20 12.65 24.99
N PRO A 19 6.01 13.99 24.96
CA PRO A 19 5.37 14.71 26.04
C PRO A 19 3.92 14.23 26.22
N VAL A 20 3.52 14.07 27.48
CA VAL A 20 2.17 13.64 27.91
C VAL A 20 1.04 14.58 27.48
N ASN A 21 1.33 15.71 26.84
CA ASN A 21 0.38 16.73 26.37
C ASN A 21 -0.38 16.38 25.08
N LEU A 22 -0.15 15.22 24.48
CA LEU A 22 -0.92 14.77 23.29
C LEU A 22 -2.43 14.58 23.55
N LYS A 23 -2.86 14.50 24.79
CA LYS A 23 -4.30 14.41 25.14
C LYS A 23 -5.05 15.74 24.97
N GLU A 24 -4.39 16.87 25.13
CA GLU A 24 -5.05 18.18 25.03
C GLU A 24 -5.10 18.74 23.60
N ASP A 25 -4.15 18.39 22.73
CA ASP A 25 -4.19 18.74 21.31
C ASP A 25 -5.21 17.90 20.52
N LEU A 26 -5.54 16.70 20.99
CA LEU A 26 -6.60 15.85 20.44
C LEU A 26 -8.02 16.44 20.64
N ILE A 27 -8.21 17.37 21.57
CA ILE A 27 -9.54 17.94 21.91
C ILE A 27 -9.90 19.15 21.02
N ARG A 28 -8.95 19.73 20.29
CA ARG A 28 -9.18 20.89 19.41
C ARG A 28 -9.48 20.55 17.94
N CYS A 29 -9.81 19.32 17.63
CA CYS A 29 -10.17 18.95 16.27
C CYS A 29 -11.55 19.53 15.89
N ASN A 30 -11.57 20.31 14.81
CA ASN A 30 -12.74 20.95 14.21
C ASN A 30 -13.94 20.00 14.13
N MET A 31 -15.08 20.39 14.74
CA MET A 31 -16.29 19.58 14.91
C MET A 31 -17.04 19.23 13.60
N ASN A 32 -16.58 19.64 12.42
CA ASN A 32 -17.34 19.51 11.18
C ASN A 32 -16.96 18.33 10.27
N ASN A 33 -15.94 17.50 10.62
CA ASN A 33 -15.54 16.36 9.80
C ASN A 33 -15.07 15.15 10.63
N LYS A 34 -15.72 14.90 11.76
CA LYS A 34 -15.33 13.82 12.67
C LYS A 34 -15.75 12.45 12.09
N ILE A 35 -14.80 11.64 11.67
CA ILE A 35 -15.03 10.22 11.40
C ILE A 35 -15.37 9.54 12.73
N SER A 36 -16.54 8.94 12.82
CA SER A 36 -17.01 8.22 14.02
C SER A 36 -17.37 6.78 13.70
N ASN A 37 -18.04 6.56 12.56
CA ASN A 37 -18.47 5.24 12.13
C ASN A 37 -17.92 4.92 10.72
N ILE A 38 -17.43 3.70 10.56
CA ILE A 38 -16.71 3.26 9.36
C ILE A 38 -17.32 1.97 8.83
N LEU A 39 -17.57 1.92 7.52
CA LEU A 39 -17.93 0.71 6.80
C LEU A 39 -16.67 0.12 6.15
N CYS A 40 -16.27 -1.08 6.55
CA CYS A 40 -15.17 -1.84 5.96
C CYS A 40 -15.74 -2.89 5.00
N LEU A 41 -15.44 -2.78 3.71
CA LEU A 41 -15.92 -3.65 2.65
C LEU A 41 -14.84 -4.66 2.26
N GLY A 42 -15.21 -5.96 2.23
CA GLY A 42 -14.30 -7.06 2.00
C GLY A 42 -13.64 -7.52 3.31
N LEU A 43 -14.09 -8.64 3.86
CA LEU A 43 -13.56 -9.22 5.10
C LEU A 43 -12.62 -10.41 4.83
N GLY A 44 -11.80 -10.25 3.80
CA GLY A 44 -10.64 -11.09 3.57
C GLY A 44 -9.58 -10.87 4.66
N LYS A 45 -8.37 -11.38 4.46
CA LYS A 45 -7.28 -11.31 5.47
C LYS A 45 -6.89 -9.88 5.83
N VAL A 46 -6.79 -8.99 4.85
CA VAL A 46 -6.43 -7.60 5.09
C VAL A 46 -7.61 -6.83 5.66
N GLY A 47 -8.79 -6.88 5.02
CA GLY A 47 -9.95 -6.11 5.47
C GLY A 47 -10.44 -6.51 6.87
N THR A 48 -10.36 -7.79 7.25
CA THR A 48 -10.64 -8.20 8.64
C THR A 48 -9.69 -7.53 9.62
N LEU A 49 -8.40 -7.43 9.29
CA LEU A 49 -7.42 -6.77 10.15
C LEU A 49 -7.63 -5.26 10.18
N VAL A 50 -7.92 -4.64 9.03
CA VAL A 50 -8.30 -3.21 8.97
C VAL A 50 -9.47 -2.93 9.92
N GLY A 51 -10.57 -3.71 9.80
CA GLY A 51 -11.71 -3.55 10.69
C GLY A 51 -11.36 -3.76 12.17
N THR A 52 -10.50 -4.74 12.48
CA THR A 52 -10.01 -5.01 13.83
C THR A 52 -9.22 -3.84 14.40
N LEU A 53 -8.28 -3.29 13.63
CA LEU A 53 -7.48 -2.15 14.06
C LEU A 53 -8.33 -0.87 14.20
N LEU A 54 -9.23 -0.61 13.27
CA LEU A 54 -10.13 0.54 13.34
C LEU A 54 -11.06 0.49 14.54
N SER A 55 -11.55 -0.70 14.93
CA SER A 55 -12.50 -0.86 16.04
C SER A 55 -11.98 -0.45 17.42
N GLU A 56 -10.67 -0.20 17.53
CA GLU A 56 -10.09 0.33 18.77
C GLU A 56 -10.40 1.83 18.99
N GLN A 57 -10.78 2.55 17.91
CA GLN A 57 -11.04 4.01 17.97
C GLN A 57 -12.36 4.42 17.34
N PHE A 58 -12.95 3.59 16.47
CA PHE A 58 -14.14 3.92 15.69
C PHE A 58 -15.22 2.85 15.86
N GLU A 59 -16.47 3.23 15.62
CA GLU A 59 -17.53 2.26 15.43
C GLU A 59 -17.39 1.64 14.03
N VAL A 60 -17.12 0.34 13.97
CA VAL A 60 -16.86 -0.36 12.70
C VAL A 60 -17.96 -1.34 12.38
N THR A 61 -18.40 -1.32 11.12
CA THR A 61 -19.21 -2.39 10.53
C THR A 61 -18.45 -2.96 9.34
N GLY A 62 -18.20 -4.25 9.34
CA GLY A 62 -17.64 -4.97 8.19
C GLY A 62 -18.74 -5.56 7.32
N MET A 63 -18.54 -5.62 6.00
CA MET A 63 -19.45 -6.29 5.07
C MET A 63 -18.68 -7.16 4.09
N ASP A 64 -19.18 -8.37 3.86
CA ASP A 64 -18.67 -9.32 2.87
C ASP A 64 -19.81 -10.19 2.35
N GLN A 65 -19.65 -10.78 1.16
CA GLN A 65 -20.60 -11.78 0.62
C GLN A 65 -20.69 -13.01 1.52
N GLN A 66 -19.56 -13.38 2.14
CA GLN A 66 -19.48 -14.49 3.06
C GLN A 66 -18.89 -14.02 4.39
N ALA A 67 -19.72 -14.03 5.44
CA ALA A 67 -19.24 -13.69 6.76
C ALA A 67 -18.13 -14.66 7.19
N PRO A 68 -17.00 -14.19 7.74
CA PRO A 68 -15.93 -15.03 8.23
C PRO A 68 -16.47 -16.05 9.27
N HIS A 69 -16.00 -17.30 9.23
CA HIS A 69 -16.42 -18.34 10.19
C HIS A 69 -16.19 -17.95 11.66
N TYR A 70 -15.19 -17.12 11.91
CA TYR A 70 -14.84 -16.58 13.23
C TYR A 70 -15.44 -15.20 13.52
N ARG A 71 -16.49 -14.79 12.77
CA ARG A 71 -17.13 -13.46 12.93
C ARG A 71 -17.52 -13.11 14.36
N HIS A 72 -17.86 -14.12 15.18
CA HIS A 72 -18.22 -13.95 16.59
C HIS A 72 -17.05 -13.56 17.50
N LYS A 73 -15.81 -13.64 17.00
CA LYS A 73 -14.58 -13.22 17.67
C LYS A 73 -14.09 -11.85 17.22
N LEU A 74 -14.75 -11.26 16.22
CA LEU A 74 -14.36 -9.94 15.71
C LEU A 74 -14.87 -8.84 16.64
N PRO A 75 -14.07 -7.80 16.90
CA PRO A 75 -14.45 -6.68 17.76
C PRO A 75 -15.41 -5.70 17.10
N PHE A 76 -15.99 -6.04 15.96
CA PHE A 76 -16.90 -5.19 15.19
C PHE A 76 -18.07 -5.99 14.61
N ARG A 77 -19.14 -5.27 14.27
CA ARG A 77 -20.34 -5.85 13.65
C ARG A 77 -20.03 -6.34 12.24
N VAL A 78 -20.58 -7.49 11.85
CA VAL A 78 -20.47 -8.05 10.49
C VAL A 78 -21.83 -8.14 9.84
N LEU A 79 -21.95 -7.58 8.64
CA LEU A 79 -23.09 -7.71 7.72
C LEU A 79 -22.71 -8.70 6.62
N THR A 80 -23.70 -9.45 6.16
CA THR A 80 -23.57 -10.29 4.96
C THR A 80 -24.34 -9.63 3.82
N GLY A 81 -23.68 -9.39 2.68
CA GLY A 81 -24.27 -8.77 1.51
C GLY A 81 -23.33 -8.74 0.33
N ASP A 82 -23.90 -8.71 -0.85
CA ASP A 82 -23.14 -8.56 -2.09
C ASP A 82 -22.82 -7.08 -2.33
N VAL A 83 -21.53 -6.76 -2.30
CA VAL A 83 -21.03 -5.39 -2.58
C VAL A 83 -21.26 -5.00 -4.05
N GLY A 84 -21.44 -5.97 -4.95
CA GLY A 84 -21.85 -5.76 -6.34
C GLY A 84 -23.30 -5.30 -6.51
N ASP A 85 -24.17 -5.50 -5.49
CA ASP A 85 -25.51 -4.96 -5.47
C ASP A 85 -25.49 -3.46 -5.14
N LEU A 86 -25.50 -2.64 -6.19
CA LEU A 86 -25.42 -1.19 -6.06
C LEU A 86 -26.66 -0.59 -5.34
N THR A 87 -27.82 -1.24 -5.37
CA THR A 87 -29.00 -0.79 -4.62
C THR A 87 -28.78 -0.95 -3.12
N LEU A 88 -28.31 -2.12 -2.70
CA LEU A 88 -27.93 -2.38 -1.32
C LEU A 88 -26.83 -1.41 -0.86
N MET A 89 -25.83 -1.17 -1.69
CA MET A 89 -24.71 -0.28 -1.36
C MET A 89 -25.11 1.18 -1.28
N ASP A 90 -26.02 1.65 -2.15
CA ASP A 90 -26.56 3.00 -2.11
C ASP A 90 -27.28 3.29 -0.78
N GLU A 91 -28.06 2.34 -0.27
CA GLU A 91 -28.74 2.46 1.02
C GLU A 91 -27.78 2.31 2.22
N THR A 92 -26.72 1.53 2.06
CA THR A 92 -25.81 1.21 3.16
C THR A 92 -24.81 2.33 3.40
N ILE A 93 -24.14 2.81 2.34
CA ILE A 93 -23.05 3.81 2.43
C ILE A 93 -23.51 5.11 3.11
N ARG A 94 -24.75 5.53 2.92
CA ARG A 94 -25.31 6.77 3.53
C ARG A 94 -25.17 6.82 5.05
N LYS A 95 -25.15 5.66 5.71
CA LYS A 95 -25.21 5.52 7.18
C LYS A 95 -23.85 5.71 7.85
N TYR A 96 -22.75 5.79 7.07
CA TYR A 96 -21.40 5.84 7.58
C TYR A 96 -20.71 7.16 7.23
N ASP A 97 -19.69 7.53 8.00
CA ASP A 97 -18.87 8.70 7.76
C ASP A 97 -17.75 8.41 6.78
N ALA A 98 -17.19 7.18 6.86
CA ALA A 98 -16.11 6.73 6.01
C ALA A 98 -16.32 5.31 5.51
N ILE A 99 -15.79 5.04 4.32
CA ILE A 99 -15.82 3.75 3.64
C ILE A 99 -14.37 3.31 3.42
N VAL A 100 -14.05 2.09 3.84
CA VAL A 100 -12.75 1.45 3.55
C VAL A 100 -13.01 0.26 2.64
N SER A 101 -12.44 0.29 1.44
CA SER A 101 -12.56 -0.80 0.48
C SER A 101 -11.32 -1.68 0.50
N ALA A 102 -11.46 -2.91 0.98
CA ALA A 102 -10.49 -3.99 0.86
C ALA A 102 -10.98 -5.05 -0.14
N LEU A 103 -11.67 -4.60 -1.17
CA LEU A 103 -12.27 -5.38 -2.25
C LEU A 103 -11.28 -5.60 -3.40
N PRO A 104 -11.56 -6.53 -4.32
CA PRO A 104 -10.89 -6.57 -5.62
C PRO A 104 -11.02 -5.22 -6.35
N TYR A 105 -9.95 -4.78 -6.99
CA TYR A 105 -9.82 -3.43 -7.57
C TYR A 105 -10.98 -3.02 -8.51
N TYR A 106 -11.54 -3.95 -9.26
CA TYR A 106 -12.63 -3.68 -10.22
C TYR A 106 -13.96 -3.26 -9.57
N LEU A 107 -14.13 -3.46 -8.26
CA LEU A 107 -15.30 -3.00 -7.49
C LEU A 107 -15.11 -1.60 -6.90
N ASN A 108 -13.88 -1.14 -6.75
CA ASN A 108 -13.55 0.11 -6.06
C ASN A 108 -14.23 1.33 -6.68
N ASN A 109 -14.26 1.43 -8.01
CA ASN A 109 -14.84 2.58 -8.70
C ASN A 109 -16.31 2.80 -8.39
N SER A 110 -17.09 1.72 -8.32
CA SER A 110 -18.52 1.81 -8.01
C SER A 110 -18.75 2.30 -6.58
N ILE A 111 -17.96 1.81 -5.64
CA ILE A 111 -18.02 2.22 -4.24
C ILE A 111 -17.54 3.65 -4.05
N ALA A 112 -16.44 4.05 -4.69
CA ALA A 112 -15.93 5.41 -4.66
C ALA A 112 -16.95 6.43 -5.19
N LYS A 113 -17.66 6.10 -6.28
CA LYS A 113 -18.74 6.92 -6.82
C LYS A 113 -19.88 7.10 -5.82
N LEU A 114 -20.27 6.06 -5.10
CA LEU A 114 -21.30 6.16 -4.07
C LEU A 114 -20.81 6.96 -2.86
N ALA A 115 -19.56 6.77 -2.42
CA ALA A 115 -18.97 7.56 -1.36
C ALA A 115 -18.94 9.05 -1.74
N HIS A 116 -18.48 9.38 -2.95
CA HIS A 116 -18.49 10.73 -3.51
C HIS A 116 -19.89 11.33 -3.55
N LYS A 117 -20.89 10.59 -4.07
CA LYS A 117 -22.30 11.02 -4.17
C LYS A 117 -22.87 11.47 -2.82
N TYR A 118 -22.47 10.80 -1.74
CA TYR A 118 -22.96 11.07 -0.38
C TYR A 118 -22.00 11.87 0.48
N GLY A 119 -20.90 12.41 -0.08
CA GLY A 119 -19.91 13.18 0.66
C GLY A 119 -19.24 12.38 1.79
N LYS A 120 -18.98 11.09 1.56
CA LYS A 120 -18.34 10.20 2.53
C LYS A 120 -16.83 10.07 2.24
N HIS A 121 -16.04 9.97 3.29
CA HIS A 121 -14.63 9.67 3.13
C HIS A 121 -14.45 8.28 2.51
N TYR A 122 -13.53 8.16 1.57
CA TYR A 122 -13.22 6.91 0.88
C TYR A 122 -11.73 6.58 0.97
N PHE A 123 -11.44 5.35 1.32
CA PHE A 123 -10.08 4.80 1.41
C PHE A 123 -10.04 3.42 0.75
N ASP A 124 -8.96 3.11 0.06
CA ASP A 124 -8.72 1.77 -0.46
C ASP A 124 -7.23 1.39 -0.49
N LEU A 125 -6.95 0.20 -0.98
CA LEU A 125 -5.65 -0.46 -1.01
C LEU A 125 -5.20 -0.74 -2.45
N THR A 126 -5.87 -0.15 -3.46
CA THR A 126 -5.71 -0.55 -4.85
C THR A 126 -4.33 -0.23 -5.41
N GLU A 127 -3.77 -1.16 -6.15
CA GLU A 127 -2.61 -0.98 -7.01
C GLU A 127 -3.01 -0.63 -8.45
N ASP A 128 -4.31 -0.72 -8.79
CA ASP A 128 -4.79 -0.51 -10.15
C ASP A 128 -4.76 0.96 -10.55
N VAL A 129 -4.03 1.26 -11.61
CA VAL A 129 -3.82 2.63 -12.12
C VAL A 129 -5.12 3.25 -12.63
N ASN A 130 -5.96 2.47 -13.33
CA ASN A 130 -7.21 2.96 -13.88
C ASN A 130 -8.22 3.29 -12.77
N ALA A 131 -8.32 2.43 -11.76
CA ALA A 131 -9.16 2.69 -10.59
C ALA A 131 -8.71 3.97 -9.87
N THR A 132 -7.41 4.14 -9.65
CA THR A 132 -6.85 5.35 -9.02
C THR A 132 -7.16 6.61 -9.82
N ASN A 133 -6.99 6.60 -11.14
CA ASN A 133 -7.26 7.76 -11.99
C ASN A 133 -8.74 8.17 -11.93
N GLN A 134 -9.68 7.21 -11.95
CA GLN A 134 -11.11 7.51 -11.82
C GLN A 134 -11.45 8.09 -10.44
N ILE A 135 -10.83 7.58 -9.36
CA ILE A 135 -11.03 8.13 -8.01
C ILE A 135 -10.46 9.54 -7.90
N LYS A 136 -9.34 9.81 -8.57
CA LYS A 136 -8.73 11.13 -8.63
C LYS A 136 -9.65 12.13 -9.36
N GLU A 137 -10.26 11.77 -10.48
CA GLU A 137 -11.25 12.60 -11.16
C GLU A 137 -12.46 12.91 -10.25
N LEU A 138 -12.98 11.91 -9.52
CA LEU A 138 -14.06 12.13 -8.56
C LEU A 138 -13.64 13.12 -7.45
N SER A 139 -12.38 13.11 -7.04
CA SER A 139 -11.89 13.94 -5.95
C SER A 139 -11.90 15.44 -6.25
N GLU A 140 -11.90 15.85 -7.51
CA GLU A 140 -11.94 17.27 -7.92
C GLU A 140 -13.20 18.00 -7.41
N THR A 141 -14.30 17.27 -7.27
CA THR A 141 -15.58 17.80 -6.76
C THR A 141 -15.97 17.22 -5.41
N ALA A 142 -15.09 16.44 -4.78
CA ALA A 142 -15.39 15.78 -3.52
C ALA A 142 -15.48 16.75 -2.35
N THR A 143 -16.47 16.57 -1.50
CA THR A 143 -16.62 17.30 -0.22
C THR A 143 -15.98 16.57 0.97
N ALA A 144 -15.48 15.37 0.74
CA ALA A 144 -14.78 14.51 1.69
C ALA A 144 -13.45 13.99 1.09
N VAL A 145 -12.68 13.26 1.86
CA VAL A 145 -11.41 12.69 1.42
C VAL A 145 -11.65 11.53 0.45
N MET A 146 -10.84 11.48 -0.61
CA MET A 146 -10.71 10.37 -1.54
C MET A 146 -9.24 9.92 -1.51
N ALA A 147 -8.95 8.87 -0.74
CA ALA A 147 -7.60 8.38 -0.51
C ALA A 147 -7.45 6.91 -0.95
N PRO A 148 -7.24 6.65 -2.24
CA PRO A 148 -6.84 5.32 -2.68
C PRO A 148 -5.37 5.05 -2.33
N GLN A 149 -4.92 3.82 -2.56
CA GLN A 149 -3.50 3.45 -2.46
C GLN A 149 -2.90 3.54 -1.05
N CYS A 150 -3.73 3.37 -0.01
CA CYS A 150 -3.28 3.48 1.39
C CYS A 150 -2.53 2.24 1.91
N GLY A 151 -2.16 1.29 1.04
CA GLY A 151 -1.52 0.04 1.42
C GLY A 151 -0.03 0.16 1.71
N LEU A 152 0.69 -0.96 1.52
CA LEU A 152 2.14 -1.01 1.65
C LEU A 152 2.83 -0.44 0.41
N ALA A 153 2.45 -0.94 -0.77
CA ALA A 153 2.92 -0.54 -2.10
C ALA A 153 1.78 -0.79 -3.12
N PRO A 154 1.15 0.28 -3.62
CA PRO A 154 1.37 1.69 -3.31
C PRO A 154 0.93 2.06 -1.89
N GLY A 155 1.54 3.12 -1.33
CA GLY A 155 1.26 3.62 0.01
C GLY A 155 2.52 3.89 0.82
N PHE A 156 2.74 3.14 1.90
CA PHE A 156 3.83 3.35 2.86
C PHE A 156 5.22 3.49 2.20
N ILE A 157 5.51 2.71 1.16
CA ILE A 157 6.79 2.81 0.44
C ILE A 157 6.98 4.18 -0.22
N GLY A 158 5.90 4.79 -0.73
CA GLY A 158 5.90 6.14 -1.30
C GLY A 158 6.13 7.22 -0.23
N ILE A 159 5.53 7.04 0.95
CA ILE A 159 5.74 7.92 2.11
C ILE A 159 7.22 7.96 2.50
N ILE A 160 7.87 6.79 2.60
CA ILE A 160 9.31 6.69 2.90
C ILE A 160 10.14 7.36 1.80
N ALA A 161 9.85 7.06 0.53
CA ALA A 161 10.62 7.59 -0.58
C ALA A 161 10.55 9.13 -0.65
N ALA A 162 9.38 9.71 -0.40
CA ALA A 162 9.21 11.14 -0.35
C ALA A 162 9.94 11.79 0.84
N ASP A 163 9.91 11.17 2.02
CA ASP A 163 10.62 11.66 3.19
C ASP A 163 12.14 11.69 2.96
N LEU A 164 12.71 10.62 2.38
CA LEU A 164 14.12 10.59 2.02
C LEU A 164 14.47 11.66 0.96
N ALA A 165 13.57 11.89 0.00
CA ALA A 165 13.76 12.86 -1.08
C ALA A 165 13.74 14.31 -0.57
N ASN A 166 12.93 14.62 0.43
CA ASN A 166 12.80 15.97 1.00
C ASN A 166 14.10 16.56 1.56
N GLY A 167 15.14 15.74 1.74
CA GLY A 167 16.43 16.22 2.23
C GLY A 167 17.45 16.58 1.15
N PHE A 168 17.05 16.69 -0.13
CA PHE A 168 17.95 17.01 -1.23
C PHE A 168 17.55 18.29 -1.94
N ASP A 169 18.56 19.09 -2.36
CA ASP A 169 18.36 20.29 -3.19
C ASP A 169 17.94 19.93 -4.61
N ARG A 170 18.45 18.81 -5.13
CA ARG A 170 18.16 18.25 -6.45
C ARG A 170 18.23 16.74 -6.42
N LEU A 171 17.23 16.08 -6.95
CA LEU A 171 17.14 14.62 -7.03
C LEU A 171 17.84 14.09 -8.30
N ARG A 172 18.53 12.96 -8.15
CA ARG A 172 19.07 12.17 -9.25
C ARG A 172 18.25 10.92 -9.48
N SER A 173 18.07 10.10 -8.43
CA SER A 173 17.29 8.87 -8.55
C SER A 173 16.50 8.58 -7.28
N MET A 174 15.35 7.92 -7.47
CA MET A 174 14.54 7.32 -6.42
C MET A 174 14.24 5.88 -6.83
N GLU A 175 14.62 4.94 -6.00
CA GLU A 175 14.48 3.51 -6.26
C GLU A 175 13.70 2.88 -5.11
N MET A 176 12.55 2.29 -5.43
CA MET A 176 11.71 1.61 -4.44
C MET A 176 11.61 0.13 -4.77
N ARG A 177 11.78 -0.72 -3.77
CA ARG A 177 11.77 -2.18 -3.89
C ARG A 177 10.94 -2.78 -2.77
N VAL A 178 9.94 -3.58 -3.10
CA VAL A 178 9.10 -4.27 -2.11
C VAL A 178 8.96 -5.74 -2.47
N GLY A 179 9.13 -6.61 -1.50
CA GLY A 179 8.87 -8.04 -1.62
C GLY A 179 7.92 -8.52 -0.56
N ALA A 180 6.88 -9.25 -0.95
CA ALA A 180 6.08 -10.06 -0.05
C ALA A 180 6.34 -11.53 -0.42
N LEU A 181 7.10 -12.23 0.42
CA LEU A 181 7.75 -13.49 0.11
C LEU A 181 7.39 -14.57 1.14
N PRO A 182 7.30 -15.85 0.74
CA PRO A 182 7.33 -16.91 1.74
C PRO A 182 8.66 -16.86 2.48
N LYS A 183 8.62 -16.96 3.81
CA LYS A 183 9.85 -17.00 4.63
C LYS A 183 10.77 -18.16 4.25
N TYR A 184 10.17 -19.28 3.86
CA TYR A 184 10.84 -20.49 3.41
C TYR A 184 10.45 -20.76 1.96
N PRO A 185 11.26 -20.35 0.97
CA PRO A 185 10.96 -20.54 -0.44
C PRO A 185 10.90 -22.03 -0.78
N ASN A 186 9.95 -22.44 -1.62
CA ASN A 186 9.75 -23.83 -2.03
C ASN A 186 9.54 -23.92 -3.54
N GLY A 187 10.15 -24.96 -4.14
CA GLY A 187 10.11 -25.20 -5.57
C GLY A 187 10.91 -24.19 -6.39
N ALA A 188 11.00 -24.40 -7.70
CA ALA A 188 11.80 -23.57 -8.59
C ALA A 188 11.32 -22.09 -8.65
N LEU A 189 10.01 -21.88 -8.51
CA LEU A 189 9.44 -20.53 -8.50
C LEU A 189 9.83 -19.71 -7.24
N GLY A 190 10.24 -20.38 -6.15
CA GLY A 190 10.59 -19.75 -4.88
C GLY A 190 9.46 -18.88 -4.27
N TYR A 191 8.21 -19.11 -4.69
CA TYR A 191 7.08 -18.26 -4.37
C TYR A 191 5.86 -19.07 -3.92
N SER A 192 5.08 -18.48 -3.05
CA SER A 192 3.73 -18.86 -2.70
C SER A 192 2.88 -17.61 -2.57
N LEU A 193 1.59 -17.69 -2.85
CA LEU A 193 0.72 -16.53 -2.76
C LEU A 193 0.72 -15.98 -1.33
N THR A 194 1.06 -14.72 -1.20
CA THR A 194 1.01 -13.99 0.07
C THR A 194 -0.25 -13.12 0.14
N TRP A 195 -0.82 -12.76 -1.00
CA TRP A 195 -2.01 -11.93 -1.16
C TRP A 195 -2.87 -12.40 -2.34
N SER A 196 -3.63 -11.53 -2.99
CA SER A 196 -4.56 -11.84 -4.08
C SER A 196 -3.84 -12.34 -5.33
N ALA A 197 -4.25 -13.49 -5.88
CA ALA A 197 -3.75 -13.97 -7.16
C ALA A 197 -4.15 -13.03 -8.32
N ASN A 198 -5.36 -12.47 -8.26
CA ASN A 198 -5.85 -11.52 -9.25
C ASN A 198 -4.99 -10.24 -9.27
N GLY A 199 -4.69 -9.65 -8.10
CA GLY A 199 -3.80 -8.50 -7.99
C GLY A 199 -2.38 -8.82 -8.47
N LEU A 200 -1.81 -9.98 -8.11
CA LEU A 200 -0.50 -10.41 -8.59
C LEU A 200 -0.45 -10.50 -10.12
N VAL A 201 -1.46 -11.11 -10.73
CA VAL A 201 -1.57 -11.23 -12.20
C VAL A 201 -1.70 -9.84 -12.84
N ASN A 202 -2.49 -8.96 -12.22
CA ASN A 202 -2.64 -7.57 -12.67
C ASN A 202 -1.31 -6.81 -12.67
N GLU A 203 -0.51 -6.93 -11.60
CA GLU A 203 0.83 -6.31 -11.52
C GLU A 203 1.82 -6.87 -12.55
N TYR A 204 1.75 -8.17 -12.88
CA TYR A 204 2.73 -8.83 -13.75
C TYR A 204 2.43 -8.69 -15.24
N ILE A 205 1.17 -8.44 -15.61
CA ILE A 205 0.75 -8.34 -17.01
C ILE A 205 0.63 -6.89 -17.46
N ASN A 206 0.16 -5.98 -16.58
CA ASN A 206 0.02 -4.58 -16.96
C ASN A 206 1.39 -3.90 -17.01
N ASP A 207 1.53 -2.94 -17.90
CA ASP A 207 2.73 -2.13 -17.99
C ASP A 207 2.92 -1.26 -16.74
N ALA A 208 4.17 -1.00 -16.37
CA ALA A 208 4.55 -0.15 -15.27
C ALA A 208 4.92 1.25 -15.77
N GLU A 209 4.64 2.28 -14.96
CA GLU A 209 5.18 3.61 -15.18
C GLU A 209 6.53 3.77 -14.46
N VAL A 210 7.43 4.55 -15.07
CA VAL A 210 8.72 4.96 -14.49
C VAL A 210 9.05 6.38 -14.94
N ILE A 211 9.99 7.04 -14.28
CA ILE A 211 10.66 8.24 -14.81
C ILE A 211 12.06 7.84 -15.28
N HIS A 212 12.38 8.23 -16.51
CA HIS A 212 13.69 8.03 -17.11
C HIS A 212 14.10 9.27 -17.87
N HIS A 213 15.28 9.84 -17.55
CA HIS A 213 15.74 11.14 -18.04
C HIS A 213 14.72 12.27 -17.79
N GLY A 214 14.14 12.29 -16.58
CA GLY A 214 13.21 13.30 -16.13
C GLY A 214 11.80 13.20 -16.71
N LYS A 215 11.49 12.20 -17.55
CA LYS A 215 10.20 12.04 -18.22
C LYS A 215 9.53 10.72 -17.88
N ARG A 216 8.22 10.75 -17.72
CA ARG A 216 7.43 9.52 -17.57
C ARG A 216 7.55 8.65 -18.80
N LYS A 217 7.67 7.36 -18.55
CA LYS A 217 7.69 6.29 -19.56
C LYS A 217 6.92 5.10 -19.07
N THR A 218 6.32 4.40 -20.01
CA THR A 218 5.76 3.06 -19.78
C THR A 218 6.84 2.02 -20.09
N VAL A 219 6.96 1.02 -19.21
CA VAL A 219 7.85 -0.13 -19.37
C VAL A 219 7.08 -1.40 -19.12
N THR A 220 7.43 -2.46 -19.84
CA THR A 220 6.77 -3.75 -19.68
C THR A 220 7.14 -4.38 -18.34
N SER A 221 6.15 -4.88 -17.61
CA SER A 221 6.36 -5.64 -16.38
C SER A 221 7.20 -6.88 -16.62
N LEU A 222 7.87 -7.39 -15.58
CA LEU A 222 8.88 -8.47 -15.63
C LEU A 222 10.17 -8.13 -16.39
N GLN A 223 10.31 -6.88 -16.87
CA GLN A 223 11.56 -6.40 -17.45
C GLN A 223 12.40 -5.63 -16.42
N GLY A 224 13.61 -5.19 -16.83
CA GLY A 224 14.51 -4.42 -15.97
C GLY A 224 15.01 -5.21 -14.77
N LYS A 225 15.12 -6.55 -14.88
CA LYS A 225 15.61 -7.44 -13.82
C LYS A 225 16.99 -7.00 -13.34
N GLU A 226 17.16 -6.92 -12.04
CA GLU A 226 18.41 -6.68 -11.35
C GLU A 226 18.60 -7.69 -10.20
N LEU A 227 19.84 -7.97 -9.85
CA LEU A 227 20.18 -8.74 -8.65
C LEU A 227 20.54 -7.77 -7.55
N ILE A 228 19.91 -7.95 -6.38
CA ILE A 228 20.15 -7.13 -5.20
C ILE A 228 20.51 -8.02 -4.00
N ASN A 229 21.33 -7.51 -3.10
CA ASN A 229 21.65 -8.19 -1.85
C ASN A 229 21.10 -7.35 -0.71
N LEU A 230 20.14 -7.89 0.03
CA LEU A 230 19.52 -7.23 1.17
C LEU A 230 19.71 -8.12 2.41
N GLU A 231 20.21 -7.54 3.48
CA GLU A 231 20.46 -8.25 4.76
C GLU A 231 21.30 -9.52 4.58
N GLY A 232 22.23 -9.54 3.59
CA GLY A 232 23.10 -10.66 3.31
C GLY A 232 22.51 -11.80 2.48
N ALA A 233 21.25 -11.67 2.05
CA ALA A 233 20.58 -12.63 1.17
C ALA A 233 20.42 -12.09 -0.27
N PRO A 234 20.61 -12.94 -1.29
CA PRO A 234 20.41 -12.55 -2.68
C PRO A 234 18.94 -12.56 -3.06
N TYR A 235 18.51 -11.52 -3.78
CA TYR A 235 17.19 -11.40 -4.37
C TYR A 235 17.30 -10.89 -5.81
N GLU A 236 16.23 -11.01 -6.56
CA GLU A 236 16.03 -10.30 -7.81
C GLU A 236 14.89 -9.29 -7.68
N ALA A 237 14.99 -8.21 -8.42
CA ALA A 237 13.92 -7.22 -8.50
C ALA A 237 13.66 -6.85 -9.96
N PHE A 238 12.39 -6.65 -10.32
CA PHE A 238 11.95 -6.37 -11.68
C PHE A 238 10.69 -5.50 -11.67
N TYR A 239 10.42 -4.82 -12.78
CA TYR A 239 9.26 -3.92 -12.89
C TYR A 239 7.95 -4.68 -12.72
N THR A 240 7.03 -4.08 -11.96
CA THR A 240 5.64 -4.47 -11.88
C THR A 240 4.75 -3.23 -11.86
N SER A 241 3.53 -3.36 -12.34
CA SER A 241 2.57 -2.26 -12.41
C SER A 241 2.09 -1.79 -11.04
N GLY A 242 1.73 -0.53 -10.92
CA GLY A 242 0.95 0.03 -9.82
C GLY A 242 1.74 0.50 -8.59
N GLY A 243 2.92 -0.06 -8.32
CA GLY A 243 3.64 0.17 -7.07
C GLY A 243 4.11 1.61 -6.81
N LEU A 244 4.24 2.46 -7.84
CA LEU A 244 4.59 3.87 -7.70
C LEU A 244 3.42 4.77 -7.30
N GLY A 245 2.19 4.31 -7.43
CA GLY A 245 1.04 5.17 -7.19
C GLY A 245 1.07 6.42 -8.06
N THR A 246 0.94 7.59 -7.42
CA THR A 246 0.95 8.90 -8.08
C THR A 246 2.35 9.54 -8.19
N MET A 247 3.39 8.85 -7.75
CA MET A 247 4.74 9.43 -7.66
C MET A 247 5.31 9.86 -9.01
N CYS A 248 5.01 9.14 -10.10
CA CYS A 248 5.46 9.56 -11.43
C CYS A 248 4.91 10.93 -11.81
N GLU A 249 3.66 11.23 -11.46
CA GLU A 249 3.06 12.55 -11.67
C GLU A 249 3.73 13.62 -10.80
N THR A 250 3.97 13.30 -9.53
CA THR A 250 4.54 14.24 -8.56
C THR A 250 5.99 14.60 -8.85
N TYR A 251 6.77 13.65 -9.37
CA TYR A 251 8.23 13.80 -9.54
C TYR A 251 8.68 13.96 -10.99
N GLU A 252 7.79 13.95 -11.99
CA GLU A 252 8.15 14.25 -13.39
C GLU A 252 8.82 15.62 -13.49
N GLY A 253 9.97 15.67 -14.17
CA GLY A 253 10.78 16.88 -14.27
C GLY A 253 11.60 17.24 -13.02
N LYS A 254 11.40 16.57 -11.89
CA LYS A 254 12.10 16.83 -10.61
C LYS A 254 13.19 15.79 -10.30
N VAL A 255 13.11 14.60 -10.87
CA VAL A 255 14.06 13.51 -10.71
C VAL A 255 14.45 12.95 -12.06
N ASP A 256 15.72 12.57 -12.25
CA ASP A 256 16.17 11.95 -13.49
C ASP A 256 15.67 10.51 -13.66
N LYS A 257 15.66 9.73 -12.57
CA LYS A 257 15.20 8.33 -12.54
C LYS A 257 14.29 8.08 -11.34
N LEU A 258 13.12 7.51 -11.59
CA LEU A 258 12.21 7.00 -10.54
C LEU A 258 11.67 5.66 -10.99
N ASP A 259 11.84 4.61 -10.19
CA ASP A 259 11.26 3.31 -10.48
C ASP A 259 10.85 2.54 -9.22
N TYR A 260 9.90 1.64 -9.43
CA TYR A 260 9.48 0.62 -8.47
C TYR A 260 9.72 -0.76 -9.07
N LYS A 261 10.24 -1.67 -8.26
CA LYS A 261 10.40 -3.07 -8.62
C LYS A 261 9.95 -3.98 -7.48
N THR A 262 9.34 -5.08 -7.86
CA THR A 262 8.97 -6.13 -6.92
C THR A 262 10.17 -7.05 -6.66
N ILE A 263 10.46 -7.31 -5.37
CA ILE A 263 11.52 -8.23 -4.94
C ILE A 263 10.99 -9.67 -4.96
N ARG A 264 11.79 -10.60 -5.51
CA ARG A 264 11.54 -12.03 -5.46
C ARG A 264 12.85 -12.81 -5.22
N TYR A 265 12.72 -14.10 -4.90
CA TYR A 265 13.88 -14.99 -4.89
C TYR A 265 14.41 -15.22 -6.31
N PRO A 266 15.75 -15.42 -6.48
CA PRO A 266 16.35 -15.54 -7.80
C PRO A 266 15.73 -16.66 -8.65
N GLY A 267 15.47 -16.37 -9.93
CA GLY A 267 14.86 -17.29 -10.90
C GLY A 267 13.34 -17.15 -11.08
N HIS A 268 12.66 -16.42 -10.19
CA HIS A 268 11.21 -16.22 -10.28
C HIS A 268 10.81 -15.46 -11.55
N CYS A 269 11.53 -14.37 -11.86
CA CYS A 269 11.23 -13.50 -12.99
C CYS A 269 11.26 -14.27 -14.33
N ASP A 270 12.27 -15.09 -14.53
CA ASP A 270 12.43 -15.84 -15.77
C ASP A 270 11.32 -16.89 -15.95
N LEU A 271 10.94 -17.58 -14.86
CA LEU A 271 9.83 -18.54 -14.89
C LEU A 271 8.48 -17.87 -15.12
N MET A 272 8.25 -16.69 -14.55
CA MET A 272 7.03 -15.93 -14.80
C MET A 272 6.98 -15.37 -16.22
N ASN A 273 8.11 -14.90 -16.77
CA ASN A 273 8.21 -14.52 -18.18
C ASN A 273 7.86 -15.68 -19.10
N PHE A 274 8.40 -16.87 -18.83
CA PHE A 274 8.09 -18.08 -19.58
C PHE A 274 6.58 -18.38 -19.57
N LEU A 275 5.95 -18.38 -18.39
CA LEU A 275 4.51 -18.66 -18.27
C LEU A 275 3.65 -17.60 -18.98
N ILE A 276 3.97 -16.32 -18.76
CA ILE A 276 3.11 -15.22 -19.20
C ILE A 276 3.29 -14.95 -20.70
N TYR A 277 4.52 -14.91 -21.19
CA TYR A 277 4.79 -14.46 -22.56
C TYR A 277 5.08 -15.61 -23.54
N GLU A 278 5.83 -16.67 -23.15
CA GLU A 278 6.10 -17.78 -24.06
C GLU A 278 4.94 -18.77 -24.11
N LEU A 279 4.22 -18.99 -23.01
CA LEU A 279 3.01 -19.83 -22.99
C LEU A 279 1.72 -19.01 -23.20
N HIS A 280 1.84 -17.70 -23.50
CA HIS A 280 0.72 -16.78 -23.80
C HIS A 280 -0.37 -16.71 -22.71
N LEU A 281 -0.02 -16.93 -21.43
CA LEU A 281 -1.00 -16.83 -20.34
C LEU A 281 -1.43 -15.37 -20.05
N ASN A 282 -0.76 -14.36 -20.61
CA ASN A 282 -1.24 -12.98 -20.64
C ASN A 282 -2.58 -12.81 -21.37
N GLU A 283 -2.89 -13.68 -22.33
CA GLU A 283 -4.16 -13.70 -23.07
C GLU A 283 -5.29 -14.36 -22.27
N ASN A 284 -4.96 -15.14 -21.23
CA ASN A 284 -5.92 -15.82 -20.37
C ASN A 284 -5.58 -15.66 -18.90
N ARG A 285 -5.82 -14.43 -18.38
CA ARG A 285 -5.53 -14.06 -16.98
C ARG A 285 -6.17 -15.00 -15.97
N LYS A 286 -7.41 -15.42 -16.22
CA LYS A 286 -8.13 -16.33 -15.31
C LYS A 286 -7.43 -17.68 -15.19
N GLN A 287 -6.95 -18.22 -16.27
CA GLN A 287 -6.19 -19.47 -16.25
C GLN A 287 -4.88 -19.33 -15.46
N LEU A 288 -4.16 -18.21 -15.61
CA LEU A 288 -2.96 -17.94 -14.84
C LEU A 288 -3.27 -17.82 -13.34
N GLU A 289 -4.34 -17.11 -12.98
CA GLU A 289 -4.81 -17.02 -11.59
C GLU A 289 -5.10 -18.40 -11.00
N ASP A 290 -5.84 -19.24 -11.72
CA ASP A 290 -6.20 -20.60 -11.27
C ASP A 290 -4.98 -21.50 -11.11
N ILE A 291 -4.01 -21.41 -12.03
CA ILE A 291 -2.73 -22.12 -11.92
C ILE A 291 -1.99 -21.70 -10.65
N LEU A 292 -1.86 -20.39 -10.41
CA LEU A 292 -1.15 -19.87 -9.23
C LEU A 292 -1.85 -20.25 -7.92
N GLN A 293 -3.17 -20.15 -7.87
CA GLN A 293 -3.97 -20.53 -6.68
C GLN A 293 -3.83 -22.01 -6.34
N ASN A 294 -3.87 -22.88 -7.35
CA ASN A 294 -3.80 -24.32 -7.16
C ASN A 294 -2.37 -24.80 -6.87
N ALA A 295 -1.37 -24.26 -7.56
CA ALA A 295 0.01 -24.72 -7.47
C ALA A 295 0.81 -24.06 -6.33
N LYS A 296 0.41 -22.87 -5.89
CA LYS A 296 1.13 -22.05 -4.91
C LYS A 296 0.21 -21.54 -3.80
N PRO A 297 -0.33 -22.46 -2.97
CA PRO A 297 -1.25 -22.06 -1.91
C PRO A 297 -0.57 -21.12 -0.90
N ILE A 298 -1.40 -20.38 -0.21
CA ILE A 298 -0.96 -19.40 0.77
C ILE A 298 -0.24 -20.09 1.94
N VAL A 299 0.96 -19.59 2.26
CA VAL A 299 1.75 -20.05 3.41
C VAL A 299 1.47 -19.20 4.66
N PRO A 300 1.60 -19.78 5.87
CA PRO A 300 1.36 -19.06 7.11
C PRO A 300 2.47 -18.06 7.45
N GLU A 301 3.72 -18.35 7.09
CA GLU A 301 4.88 -17.52 7.39
C GLU A 301 5.39 -16.84 6.12
N ASP A 302 5.32 -15.53 6.13
CA ASP A 302 5.84 -14.65 5.09
C ASP A 302 6.85 -13.65 5.70
N VAL A 303 7.57 -12.98 4.81
CA VAL A 303 8.39 -11.82 5.12
C VAL A 303 8.06 -10.74 4.12
N VAL A 304 7.90 -9.52 4.61
CA VAL A 304 7.84 -8.33 3.76
C VAL A 304 9.18 -7.63 3.84
N ILE A 305 9.79 -7.36 2.70
CA ILE A 305 11.02 -6.62 2.56
C ILE A 305 10.72 -5.30 1.88
N THR A 306 11.14 -4.20 2.49
CA THR A 306 11.05 -2.86 1.92
C THR A 306 12.43 -2.28 1.80
N TYR A 307 12.73 -1.72 0.63
CA TYR A 307 13.97 -1.02 0.36
C TYR A 307 13.69 0.23 -0.45
N VAL A 308 14.24 1.34 -0.02
CA VAL A 308 14.20 2.62 -0.74
C VAL A 308 15.60 3.20 -0.78
N ALA A 309 16.03 3.67 -1.95
CA ALA A 309 17.24 4.44 -2.09
C ALA A 309 16.95 5.72 -2.86
N VAL A 310 17.43 6.84 -2.35
CA VAL A 310 17.33 8.15 -2.98
C VAL A 310 18.72 8.74 -3.12
N GLU A 311 19.08 9.12 -4.34
CA GLU A 311 20.31 9.86 -4.63
C GLU A 311 19.99 11.28 -5.08
N GLY A 312 20.78 12.21 -4.61
CA GLY A 312 20.62 13.61 -4.95
C GLY A 312 21.78 14.47 -4.47
N TRP A 313 21.75 15.72 -4.81
CA TRP A 313 22.75 16.70 -4.40
C TRP A 313 22.23 17.49 -3.20
N ASN A 314 23.11 17.74 -2.27
CA ASN A 314 22.91 18.64 -1.16
C ASN A 314 24.19 19.47 -0.99
N ASN A 315 24.08 20.80 -1.02
CA ASN A 315 25.23 21.73 -1.00
C ASN A 315 26.30 21.40 -2.06
N GLY A 316 25.87 20.94 -3.25
CA GLY A 316 26.76 20.60 -4.38
C GLY A 316 27.43 19.22 -4.30
N GLU A 317 27.30 18.50 -3.20
CA GLU A 317 27.81 17.12 -3.05
C GLU A 317 26.71 16.09 -3.37
N LEU A 318 27.10 14.98 -4.03
CA LEU A 318 26.21 13.87 -4.32
C LEU A 318 26.13 12.94 -3.09
N HIS A 319 24.94 12.76 -2.58
CA HIS A 319 24.65 11.88 -1.44
C HIS A 319 23.65 10.80 -1.83
N ARG A 320 23.68 9.70 -1.08
CA ARG A 320 22.70 8.62 -1.13
C ARG A 320 22.13 8.38 0.27
N LYS A 321 20.80 8.34 0.37
CA LYS A 321 20.07 7.91 1.56
C LYS A 321 19.36 6.60 1.27
N GLU A 322 19.35 5.70 2.24
CA GLU A 322 18.73 4.38 2.09
C GLU A 322 17.87 4.05 3.31
N PHE A 323 16.78 3.37 3.04
CA PHE A 323 15.94 2.70 4.02
C PHE A 323 15.82 1.23 3.63
N SER A 324 16.05 0.32 4.57
CA SER A 324 15.88 -1.12 4.39
C SER A 324 15.29 -1.71 5.65
N GLN A 325 14.17 -2.40 5.53
CA GLN A 325 13.49 -3.03 6.66
C GLN A 325 12.78 -4.31 6.23
N SER A 326 12.93 -5.36 7.03
CA SER A 326 12.20 -6.60 6.90
C SER A 326 11.17 -6.72 8.02
N TYR A 327 9.95 -7.12 7.64
CA TYR A 327 8.82 -7.30 8.55
C TYR A 327 8.40 -8.77 8.60
N SER A 328 8.20 -9.28 9.80
CA SER A 328 7.72 -10.63 10.07
C SER A 328 6.27 -10.64 10.54
N PRO A 329 5.58 -11.79 10.57
CA PRO A 329 4.26 -11.90 11.18
C PRO A 329 4.25 -11.43 12.65
N ILE A 330 3.17 -10.76 13.05
CA ILE A 330 2.97 -10.25 14.41
C ILE A 330 1.65 -10.75 15.01
N VAL A 331 1.55 -10.69 16.34
CA VAL A 331 0.32 -11.02 17.06
C VAL A 331 -0.45 -9.74 17.39
N ILE A 332 -1.70 -9.65 16.91
CA ILE A 332 -2.64 -8.56 17.22
C ILE A 332 -3.93 -9.21 17.74
N ASN A 333 -4.38 -8.78 18.92
CA ASN A 333 -5.59 -9.30 19.57
C ASN A 333 -5.62 -10.84 19.67
N GLY A 334 -4.45 -11.46 20.00
CA GLY A 334 -4.31 -12.90 20.17
C GLY A 334 -4.32 -13.73 18.90
N MET A 335 -4.34 -13.10 17.72
CA MET A 335 -4.23 -13.75 16.42
C MET A 335 -2.92 -13.38 15.73
N THR A 336 -2.27 -14.38 15.11
CA THR A 336 -1.06 -14.14 14.30
C THR A 336 -1.46 -13.65 12.91
N TRP A 337 -0.96 -12.49 12.53
CA TRP A 337 -1.16 -11.88 11.23
C TRP A 337 0.13 -11.92 10.42
N ARG A 338 0.01 -12.33 9.17
CA ARG A 338 1.14 -12.36 8.23
C ARG A 338 1.69 -10.95 7.98
N ALA A 339 2.97 -10.89 7.64
CA ALA A 339 3.66 -9.63 7.41
C ALA A 339 2.95 -8.75 6.39
N ILE A 340 2.58 -9.30 5.22
CA ILE A 340 1.86 -8.53 4.19
C ILE A 340 0.49 -8.05 4.68
N SER A 341 -0.21 -8.85 5.49
CA SER A 341 -1.54 -8.46 5.97
C SER A 341 -1.47 -7.29 6.94
N TRP A 342 -0.54 -7.35 7.92
CA TRP A 342 -0.48 -6.27 8.90
C TRP A 342 0.20 -5.01 8.37
N THR A 343 1.22 -5.11 7.53
CA THR A 343 1.86 -3.92 6.95
C THR A 343 0.88 -3.14 6.07
N THR A 344 0.07 -3.85 5.27
CA THR A 344 -0.97 -3.22 4.45
C THR A 344 -2.08 -2.60 5.31
N ALA A 345 -2.61 -3.36 6.28
CA ALA A 345 -3.70 -2.89 7.13
C ALA A 345 -3.29 -1.72 8.04
N ALA A 346 -2.11 -1.81 8.66
CA ALA A 346 -1.61 -0.76 9.54
C ALA A 346 -1.34 0.54 8.79
N SER A 347 -0.80 0.46 7.57
CA SER A 347 -0.63 1.65 6.71
C SER A 347 -1.96 2.33 6.44
N THR A 348 -2.96 1.56 6.00
CA THR A 348 -4.29 2.08 5.72
C THR A 348 -4.93 2.74 6.93
N VAL A 349 -4.87 2.08 8.08
CA VAL A 349 -5.46 2.62 9.31
C VAL A 349 -4.71 3.86 9.78
N ALA A 350 -3.39 3.92 9.64
CA ALA A 350 -2.61 5.12 9.98
C ALA A 350 -3.05 6.34 9.17
N VAL A 351 -3.30 6.19 7.86
CA VAL A 351 -3.82 7.28 7.01
C VAL A 351 -5.21 7.73 7.49
N ILE A 352 -6.10 6.79 7.82
CA ILE A 352 -7.44 7.10 8.34
C ILE A 352 -7.35 7.83 9.69
N GLU A 353 -6.47 7.39 10.59
CA GLU A 353 -6.18 8.05 11.85
C GLU A 353 -5.72 9.50 11.63
N MET A 354 -4.78 9.72 10.70
CA MET A 354 -4.29 11.07 10.38
C MET A 354 -5.41 11.99 9.84
N VAL A 355 -6.29 11.48 8.97
CA VAL A 355 -7.47 12.23 8.50
C VAL A 355 -8.38 12.56 9.67
N SER A 356 -8.67 11.58 10.53
CA SER A 356 -9.57 11.77 11.67
C SER A 356 -9.02 12.75 12.72
N TYR A 357 -7.68 12.83 12.85
CA TYR A 357 -7.00 13.79 13.73
C TYR A 357 -6.85 15.20 13.11
N GLY A 358 -7.23 15.36 11.84
CA GLY A 358 -7.05 16.63 11.12
C GLY A 358 -5.59 16.93 10.75
N TRP A 359 -4.73 15.89 10.70
CA TRP A 359 -3.33 16.04 10.28
C TRP A 359 -3.16 16.00 8.77
N LEU A 360 -4.18 15.53 8.06
CA LEU A 360 -4.28 15.54 6.60
C LEU A 360 -5.48 16.37 6.16
N PRO A 361 -5.55 16.78 4.87
CA PRO A 361 -6.69 17.52 4.34
C PRO A 361 -8.01 16.79 4.62
N SER A 362 -9.08 17.55 4.86
CA SER A 362 -10.41 17.02 5.18
C SER A 362 -11.25 16.67 3.95
N LYS A 363 -10.76 16.96 2.73
CA LYS A 363 -11.43 16.71 1.45
C LYS A 363 -10.44 16.64 0.29
N GLY A 364 -10.88 16.09 -0.82
CA GLY A 364 -10.10 15.97 -2.05
C GLY A 364 -9.19 14.73 -2.06
N PHE A 365 -8.31 14.66 -3.03
CA PHE A 365 -7.38 13.54 -3.21
C PHE A 365 -6.22 13.63 -2.22
N ILE A 366 -5.86 12.51 -1.61
CA ILE A 366 -4.64 12.40 -0.80
C ILE A 366 -3.64 11.55 -1.57
N LYS A 367 -2.52 12.16 -1.95
CA LYS A 367 -1.36 11.46 -2.48
C LYS A 367 -0.53 10.90 -1.34
N GLN A 368 -0.14 9.64 -1.43
CA GLN A 368 0.60 8.98 -0.34
C GLN A 368 1.97 9.62 -0.11
N GLU A 369 2.64 10.04 -1.18
CA GLU A 369 3.94 10.73 -1.12
C GLU A 369 3.89 12.15 -0.53
N GLU A 370 2.71 12.70 -0.27
CA GLU A 370 2.52 13.98 0.42
C GLU A 370 2.30 13.82 1.93
N ILE A 371 2.20 12.59 2.42
CA ILE A 371 2.01 12.28 3.84
C ILE A 371 3.35 12.41 4.58
N PRO A 372 3.44 13.26 5.65
CA PRO A 372 4.67 13.37 6.43
C PRO A 372 4.95 12.07 7.20
N LEU A 373 6.11 11.43 6.95
CA LEU A 373 6.49 10.16 7.58
C LEU A 373 6.51 10.25 9.11
N LEU A 374 7.05 11.32 9.66
CA LEU A 374 7.13 11.47 11.13
C LEU A 374 5.75 11.53 11.77
N ASP A 375 4.77 12.17 11.13
CA ASP A 375 3.41 12.24 11.66
C ASP A 375 2.69 10.90 11.45
N PHE A 376 2.88 10.25 10.31
CA PHE A 376 2.41 8.88 10.08
C PHE A 376 2.88 7.93 11.19
N LEU A 377 4.18 7.93 11.52
CA LEU A 377 4.76 7.10 12.57
C LEU A 377 4.31 7.46 13.99
N LYS A 378 3.71 8.64 14.22
CA LYS A 378 3.10 9.02 15.51
C LYS A 378 1.70 8.42 15.70
N THR A 379 1.02 8.04 14.62
CA THR A 379 -0.28 7.37 14.74
C THR A 379 -0.12 6.03 15.45
N ARG A 380 -1.18 5.51 16.01
CA ARG A 380 -1.16 4.22 16.69
C ARG A 380 -0.72 3.09 15.74
N CYS A 381 -1.33 3.01 14.55
CA CYS A 381 -1.00 1.97 13.59
C CYS A 381 0.30 2.23 12.84
N GLY A 382 0.65 3.47 12.56
CA GLY A 382 1.96 3.84 12.00
C GLY A 382 3.14 3.46 12.92
N SER A 383 2.90 3.41 14.24
CA SER A 383 3.94 3.01 15.19
C SER A 383 4.41 1.57 15.05
N PHE A 384 3.66 0.70 14.37
CA PHE A 384 4.06 -0.69 14.07
C PHE A 384 5.24 -0.78 13.10
N PHE A 385 5.54 0.30 12.37
CA PHE A 385 6.65 0.37 11.42
C PHE A 385 7.96 0.91 12.01
N LYS A 386 7.98 1.24 13.31
CA LYS A 386 9.17 1.72 14.04
C LYS A 386 10.17 0.61 14.33
#